data_dd7625a200584c845ba84294431c0ccb
#
_entry.id   dd7625a200584c845ba84294431c0ccb
#
_cell.length_a   1.000
_cell.length_b   1.000
_cell.length_c   1.000
_cell.angle_alpha   90.00
_cell.angle_beta   90.00
_cell.angle_gamma   90.00
#
_symmetry.space_group_name_H-M   'P 1'
#
loop_
_entity.id
_entity.type
_entity.pdbx_description
1 polymer ?
#
loop_
_entity_poly.entity_id
_entity_poly.type
_entity_poly.pdbx_seq_one_letter_code
_entity_poly.pdbx_strand_id
1 'polypeptide(L)'
;MRLILGCLQPMQLSWLPVLSNVAPPSLCRKAATENMLQITETHPNWPVRADVFEHPPARLAPRCPIWSDMTSVNTTAKWREDWSTTSVVNHAVVTNPTNRQPGFNLPRHTWSLMNRFWTGESPCRANLHKWGLTQSHSCDYGQQQTMNHIVDMCQLTKFESGLNLLHKVDDDAVVIRLESTATAAFVKKIVPA
;
A
#
# COMPACT_ATOMS: atom_id res chain seq x y z
N MET A 1 3.01 -2.18 -9.44
CA MET A 1 3.18 -2.05 -7.97
C MET A 1 3.03 -3.38 -7.23
N ARG A 2 1.96 -4.16 -7.34
CA ARG A 2 1.78 -5.41 -6.57
C ARG A 2 2.92 -6.42 -6.73
N LEU A 3 3.41 -6.65 -7.94
CA LEU A 3 4.54 -7.54 -8.21
C LEU A 3 5.85 -7.05 -7.56
N ILE A 4 6.08 -5.74 -7.58
CA ILE A 4 7.27 -5.13 -6.97
C ILE A 4 7.25 -5.29 -5.45
N LEU A 5 6.09 -5.10 -4.84
CA LEU A 5 5.89 -5.14 -3.40
C LEU A 5 5.71 -6.57 -2.84
N GLY A 6 5.55 -7.57 -3.70
CA GLY A 6 5.22 -8.94 -3.28
C GLY A 6 3.86 -9.06 -2.59
N CYS A 7 2.95 -8.13 -2.88
CA CYS A 7 1.64 -8.06 -2.24
C CYS A 7 0.63 -8.96 -2.91
N LEU A 8 -0.28 -9.52 -2.10
CA LEU A 8 -1.35 -10.37 -2.57
C LEU A 8 -2.47 -9.57 -3.26
N GLN A 9 -3.25 -10.25 -4.11
CA GLN A 9 -4.35 -9.63 -4.83
C GLN A 9 -5.43 -8.98 -3.94
N PRO A 10 -5.83 -9.56 -2.78
CA PRO A 10 -6.86 -8.99 -1.92
C PRO A 10 -6.43 -7.73 -1.17
N MET A 11 -5.13 -7.37 -1.19
CA MET A 11 -4.66 -6.16 -0.53
C MET A 11 -5.34 -4.90 -1.06
N GLN A 12 -5.75 -4.01 -0.16
CA GLN A 12 -6.40 -2.74 -0.49
C GLN A 12 -5.49 -1.84 -1.34
N LEU A 13 -6.05 -1.26 -2.40
CA LEU A 13 -5.30 -0.49 -3.39
C LEU A 13 -4.61 0.75 -2.82
N SER A 14 -5.20 1.35 -1.78
CA SER A 14 -4.66 2.55 -1.13
C SER A 14 -3.30 2.34 -0.47
N TRP A 15 -2.96 1.09 -0.10
CA TRP A 15 -1.66 0.75 0.44
C TRP A 15 -0.54 0.72 -0.61
N LEU A 16 -0.86 0.45 -1.88
CA LEU A 16 0.16 0.29 -2.93
C LEU A 16 1.04 1.53 -3.13
N PRO A 17 0.49 2.75 -3.20
CA PRO A 17 1.29 3.97 -3.29
C PRO A 17 2.21 4.16 -2.08
N VAL A 18 1.69 3.93 -0.88
CA VAL A 18 2.42 4.13 0.38
C VAL A 18 3.60 3.18 0.49
N LEU A 19 3.38 1.89 0.26
CA LEU A 19 4.42 0.86 0.35
C LEU A 19 5.47 0.98 -0.76
N SER A 20 5.07 1.40 -1.97
CA SER A 20 6.01 1.61 -3.07
C SER A 20 6.73 2.96 -2.99
N ASN A 21 6.30 3.84 -2.10
CA ASN A 21 6.73 5.25 -2.06
C ASN A 21 6.59 5.96 -3.42
N VAL A 22 5.52 5.62 -4.14
CA VAL A 22 5.18 6.22 -5.43
C VAL A 22 3.78 6.82 -5.31
N ALA A 23 3.64 8.09 -5.63
CA ALA A 23 2.35 8.78 -5.53
C ALA A 23 1.23 8.03 -6.30
N PRO A 24 -0.03 8.16 -5.86
CA PRO A 24 -1.18 7.55 -6.55
C PRO A 24 -1.16 7.87 -8.05
N PRO A 25 -1.46 6.90 -8.93
CA PRO A 25 -1.41 7.10 -10.38
C PRO A 25 -2.26 8.25 -10.89
N SER A 26 -3.37 8.54 -10.22
CA SER A 26 -4.23 9.70 -10.53
C SER A 26 -3.50 11.03 -10.31
N LEU A 27 -2.77 11.16 -9.20
CA LEU A 27 -1.99 12.35 -8.88
C LEU A 27 -0.76 12.47 -9.79
N CYS A 28 -0.07 11.36 -10.08
CA CYS A 28 1.04 11.35 -11.02
C CYS A 28 0.61 11.82 -12.42
N ARG A 29 -0.55 11.34 -12.90
CA ARG A 29 -1.08 11.77 -14.20
C ARG A 29 -1.40 13.26 -14.20
N LYS A 30 -2.07 13.77 -13.16
CA LYS A 30 -2.36 15.20 -13.03
C LYS A 30 -1.09 16.04 -13.06
N ALA A 31 -0.11 15.70 -12.24
CA ALA A 31 1.16 16.42 -12.20
C ALA A 31 1.92 16.37 -13.54
N ALA A 32 1.92 15.23 -14.22
CA ALA A 32 2.53 15.10 -15.55
C ALA A 32 1.81 15.96 -16.60
N THR A 33 0.48 15.98 -16.58
CA THR A 33 -0.31 16.83 -17.48
C THR A 33 -0.06 18.31 -17.22
N GLU A 34 -0.06 18.73 -15.97
CA GLU A 34 0.26 20.11 -15.57
C GLU A 34 1.65 20.54 -16.07
N ASN A 35 2.65 19.70 -15.84
CA ASN A 35 4.01 19.96 -16.32
C ASN A 35 4.06 20.08 -17.86
N MET A 36 3.37 19.22 -18.57
CA MET A 36 3.29 19.29 -20.05
C MET A 36 2.59 20.57 -20.53
N LEU A 37 1.52 21.01 -19.85
CA LEU A 37 0.87 22.27 -20.16
C LEU A 37 1.80 23.46 -19.98
N GLN A 38 2.50 23.53 -18.83
CA GLN A 38 3.47 24.58 -18.54
C GLN A 38 4.59 24.62 -19.62
N ILE A 39 5.14 23.46 -19.97
CA ILE A 39 6.17 23.38 -21.02
C ILE A 39 5.60 23.86 -22.37
N THR A 40 4.39 23.45 -22.73
CA THR A 40 3.75 23.86 -24.00
C THR A 40 3.48 25.36 -24.00
N GLU A 41 3.14 25.95 -22.88
CA GLU A 41 2.92 27.39 -22.74
C GLU A 41 4.20 28.19 -22.94
N THR A 42 5.33 27.69 -22.41
CA THR A 42 6.65 28.35 -22.56
C THR A 42 7.24 28.21 -23.96
N HIS A 43 6.70 27.32 -24.81
CA HIS A 43 7.19 27.06 -26.17
C HIS A 43 6.15 27.41 -27.24
N PRO A 44 6.00 28.70 -27.60
CA PRO A 44 4.94 29.15 -28.52
C PRO A 44 5.01 28.55 -29.93
N ASN A 45 6.19 28.08 -30.33
CA ASN A 45 6.42 27.52 -31.67
C ASN A 45 6.15 26.00 -31.78
N TRP A 46 5.72 25.36 -30.70
CA TRP A 46 5.39 23.95 -30.74
C TRP A 46 4.10 23.71 -31.53
N PRO A 47 4.08 22.78 -32.48
CA PRO A 47 2.89 22.50 -33.29
C PRO A 47 1.69 22.03 -32.48
N VAL A 48 1.95 21.34 -31.35
CA VAL A 48 0.91 20.83 -30.45
C VAL A 48 0.21 21.94 -29.64
N ARG A 49 0.77 23.15 -29.62
CA ARG A 49 0.21 24.26 -28.82
C ARG A 49 -1.22 24.62 -29.23
N ALA A 50 -1.46 24.72 -30.54
CA ALA A 50 -2.80 25.00 -31.07
C ALA A 50 -3.79 23.94 -30.63
N ASP A 51 -3.43 22.65 -30.71
CA ASP A 51 -4.30 21.53 -30.31
C ASP A 51 -4.63 21.52 -28.82
N VAL A 52 -3.72 22.05 -28.00
CA VAL A 52 -3.89 22.07 -26.53
C VAL A 52 -4.74 23.27 -26.08
N PHE A 53 -4.48 24.47 -26.62
CA PHE A 53 -5.09 25.71 -26.15
C PHE A 53 -6.27 26.19 -27.03
N GLU A 54 -6.34 25.77 -28.28
CA GLU A 54 -7.49 26.02 -29.13
C GLU A 54 -8.48 24.88 -28.97
N HIS A 55 -9.71 25.23 -28.53
CA HIS A 55 -10.76 24.24 -28.34
C HIS A 55 -11.15 23.64 -29.69
N PRO A 56 -11.12 22.32 -29.86
CA PRO A 56 -11.62 21.70 -31.08
C PRO A 56 -13.10 22.03 -31.27
N PRO A 57 -13.59 22.15 -32.51
CA PRO A 57 -15.00 22.43 -32.79
C PRO A 57 -15.89 21.46 -32.04
N ALA A 58 -16.97 21.97 -31.43
CA ALA A 58 -17.89 21.21 -30.55
C ALA A 58 -18.37 19.88 -31.16
N ARG A 59 -18.44 19.79 -32.47
CA ARG A 59 -18.82 18.57 -33.23
C ARG A 59 -17.81 17.43 -33.10
N LEU A 60 -16.54 17.73 -32.85
CA LEU A 60 -15.44 16.77 -32.79
C LEU A 60 -14.92 16.50 -31.38
N ALA A 61 -15.45 17.21 -30.38
CA ALA A 61 -15.04 17.08 -28.99
C ALA A 61 -16.03 16.22 -28.19
N PRO A 62 -15.99 14.87 -28.29
CA PRO A 62 -16.91 13.99 -27.56
C PRO A 62 -16.68 13.99 -26.05
N ARG A 63 -15.53 14.47 -25.58
CA ARG A 63 -15.16 14.56 -24.16
C ARG A 63 -14.36 15.81 -23.90
N CYS A 64 -14.62 16.43 -22.74
CA CYS A 64 -13.80 17.51 -22.24
C CYS A 64 -12.34 17.02 -22.09
N PRO A 65 -11.35 17.73 -22.62
CA PRO A 65 -9.95 17.36 -22.44
C PRO A 65 -9.59 17.31 -20.95
N ILE A 66 -8.71 16.37 -20.58
CA ILE A 66 -8.29 16.17 -19.18
C ILE A 66 -7.71 17.45 -18.56
N TRP A 67 -7.16 18.32 -19.41
CA TRP A 67 -6.50 19.57 -19.00
C TRP A 67 -7.41 20.79 -18.91
N SER A 68 -8.66 20.73 -19.37
CA SER A 68 -9.55 21.91 -19.39
C SER A 68 -9.95 22.38 -17.98
N ASP A 69 -10.03 21.47 -17.01
CA ASP A 69 -10.46 21.75 -15.63
C ASP A 69 -9.30 21.61 -14.63
N MET A 70 -8.06 21.67 -15.11
CA MET A 70 -6.91 21.45 -14.23
C MET A 70 -6.62 22.68 -13.37
N THR A 71 -6.78 22.51 -12.07
CA THR A 71 -6.21 23.38 -11.06
C THR A 71 -4.84 22.84 -10.64
N SER A 72 -3.86 23.73 -10.46
CA SER A 72 -2.56 23.35 -9.92
C SER A 72 -2.72 22.68 -8.55
N VAL A 73 -2.21 21.44 -8.45
CA VAL A 73 -2.37 20.63 -7.24
C VAL A 73 -1.01 20.23 -6.70
N ASN A 74 -0.74 20.63 -5.47
CA ASN A 74 0.43 20.08 -4.77
C ASN A 74 0.20 18.58 -4.51
N THR A 75 0.88 17.74 -5.30
CA THR A 75 0.75 16.27 -5.28
C THR A 75 0.96 15.69 -3.89
N THR A 76 1.96 16.19 -3.15
CA THR A 76 2.29 15.68 -1.81
C THR A 76 1.24 16.07 -0.78
N ALA A 77 0.74 17.30 -0.83
CA ALA A 77 -0.32 17.77 0.06
C ALA A 77 -1.61 17.00 -0.19
N LYS A 78 -2.00 16.84 -1.47
CA LYS A 78 -3.20 16.10 -1.84
C LYS A 78 -3.10 14.62 -1.46
N TRP A 79 -1.93 14.01 -1.62
CA TRP A 79 -1.74 12.62 -1.19
C TRP A 79 -1.90 12.44 0.33
N ARG A 80 -1.38 13.38 1.14
CA ARG A 80 -1.58 13.33 2.60
C ARG A 80 -3.05 13.48 2.97
N GLU A 81 -3.75 14.40 2.31
CA GLU A 81 -5.19 14.60 2.52
C GLU A 81 -5.98 13.35 2.16
N ASP A 82 -5.76 12.79 0.96
CA ASP A 82 -6.43 11.58 0.50
C ASP A 82 -6.14 10.40 1.43
N TRP A 83 -4.90 10.27 1.91
CA TRP A 83 -4.54 9.25 2.89
C TRP A 83 -5.28 9.44 4.21
N SER A 84 -5.35 10.65 4.74
CA SER A 84 -5.99 10.94 6.04
C SER A 84 -7.47 10.57 6.07
N THR A 85 -8.14 10.60 4.92
CA THR A 85 -9.56 10.25 4.77
C THR A 85 -9.79 8.78 4.41
N THR A 86 -8.71 8.02 4.13
CA THR A 86 -8.81 6.62 3.71
C THR A 86 -9.09 5.71 4.91
N SER A 87 -10.09 4.83 4.79
CA SER A 87 -10.37 3.79 5.80
C SER A 87 -9.75 2.46 5.36
N VAL A 88 -8.54 2.17 5.83
CA VAL A 88 -7.84 0.90 5.59
C VAL A 88 -7.36 0.28 6.89
N VAL A 89 -7.14 -1.03 6.88
CA VAL A 89 -6.59 -1.75 8.03
C VAL A 89 -5.23 -1.17 8.41
N ASN A 90 -4.99 -0.97 9.71
CA ASN A 90 -3.73 -0.43 10.25
C ASN A 90 -3.35 0.97 9.72
N HIS A 91 -4.32 1.77 9.27
CA HIS A 91 -4.10 3.13 8.77
C HIS A 91 -3.25 3.99 9.72
N ALA A 92 -3.51 3.90 11.02
CA ALA A 92 -2.84 4.71 12.07
C ALA A 92 -1.31 4.45 12.18
N VAL A 93 -0.80 3.35 11.62
CA VAL A 93 0.64 3.05 11.62
C VAL A 93 1.42 4.01 10.73
N VAL A 94 0.80 4.52 9.66
CA VAL A 94 1.44 5.44 8.71
C VAL A 94 0.87 6.84 8.86
N THR A 95 1.61 7.71 9.52
CA THR A 95 1.23 9.11 9.71
C THR A 95 1.44 9.96 8.45
N ASN A 96 2.47 9.65 7.67
CA ASN A 96 2.81 10.38 6.44
C ASN A 96 3.09 9.40 5.28
N PRO A 97 2.17 9.28 4.30
CA PRO A 97 2.32 8.35 3.19
C PRO A 97 3.42 8.75 2.19
N THR A 98 3.86 10.01 2.21
CA THR A 98 4.85 10.52 1.26
C THR A 98 6.29 10.17 1.65
N ASN A 99 6.50 9.72 2.89
CA ASN A 99 7.80 9.27 3.36
C ASN A 99 7.99 7.78 3.06
N ARG A 100 9.25 7.38 2.87
CA ARG A 100 9.58 5.95 2.81
C ARG A 100 9.21 5.31 4.14
N GLN A 101 8.51 4.20 4.05
CA GLN A 101 8.14 3.44 5.23
C GLN A 101 9.36 2.72 5.81
N PRO A 102 9.44 2.53 7.13
CA PRO A 102 10.48 1.74 7.77
C PRO A 102 10.60 0.36 7.13
N GLY A 103 11.84 -0.15 7.05
CA GLY A 103 12.11 -1.44 6.40
C GLY A 103 12.13 -1.42 4.87
N PHE A 104 12.04 -0.24 4.22
CA PHE A 104 12.07 -0.15 2.76
C PHE A 104 13.37 -0.70 2.14
N ASN A 105 14.47 -0.68 2.89
CA ASN A 105 15.77 -1.21 2.46
C ASN A 105 15.99 -2.68 2.82
N LEU A 106 15.03 -3.34 3.47
CA LEU A 106 15.11 -4.75 3.82
C LEU A 106 15.18 -5.64 2.56
N PRO A 107 15.76 -6.84 2.68
CA PRO A 107 15.69 -7.84 1.63
C PRO A 107 14.23 -8.05 1.18
N ARG A 108 14.02 -8.27 -0.12
CA ARG A 108 12.68 -8.36 -0.72
C ARG A 108 11.73 -9.32 -0.01
N HIS A 109 12.25 -10.45 0.45
CA HIS A 109 11.46 -11.45 1.18
C HIS A 109 10.88 -10.85 2.46
N THR A 110 11.75 -10.27 3.30
CA THR A 110 11.37 -9.66 4.59
C THR A 110 10.47 -8.45 4.39
N TRP A 111 10.79 -7.59 3.42
CA TRP A 111 9.93 -6.47 3.03
C TRP A 111 8.53 -6.93 2.63
N SER A 112 8.42 -7.99 1.82
CA SER A 112 7.13 -8.55 1.42
C SER A 112 6.33 -9.10 2.60
N LEU A 113 6.99 -9.75 3.57
CA LEU A 113 6.35 -10.22 4.80
C LEU A 113 5.82 -9.05 5.62
N MET A 114 6.64 -8.02 5.83
CA MET A 114 6.27 -6.83 6.58
C MET A 114 5.07 -6.11 5.94
N ASN A 115 5.07 -5.96 4.62
CA ASN A 115 3.93 -5.39 3.88
C ASN A 115 2.64 -6.19 4.10
N ARG A 116 2.71 -7.51 4.13
CA ARG A 116 1.55 -8.37 4.41
C ARG A 116 1.05 -8.20 5.84
N PHE A 117 1.95 -7.99 6.80
CA PHE A 117 1.54 -7.69 8.18
C PHE A 117 0.82 -6.35 8.26
N TRP A 118 1.37 -5.28 7.69
CA TRP A 118 0.74 -3.96 7.70
C TRP A 118 -0.62 -3.92 7.03
N THR A 119 -0.75 -4.64 5.93
CA THR A 119 -2.02 -4.69 5.16
C THR A 119 -3.02 -5.72 5.69
N GLY A 120 -2.65 -6.49 6.73
CA GLY A 120 -3.51 -7.53 7.28
C GLY A 120 -3.67 -8.79 6.41
N GLU A 121 -2.90 -8.88 5.31
CA GLU A 121 -3.00 -9.96 4.31
C GLU A 121 -1.93 -11.05 4.50
N SER A 122 -1.33 -11.13 5.68
CA SER A 122 -0.42 -12.23 5.99
C SER A 122 -1.18 -13.55 6.16
N PRO A 123 -0.57 -14.71 5.93
CA PRO A 123 -1.21 -15.99 6.12
C PRO A 123 -1.44 -16.27 7.62
N CYS A 124 -2.60 -15.87 8.11
CA CYS A 124 -3.17 -16.28 9.39
C CYS A 124 -4.29 -17.29 9.13
N ARG A 125 -4.73 -18.03 10.16
CA ARG A 125 -5.79 -19.05 9.96
C ARG A 125 -7.09 -18.44 9.40
N ALA A 126 -7.44 -17.22 9.78
CA ALA A 126 -8.60 -16.53 9.23
C ALA A 126 -8.46 -16.28 7.72
N ASN A 127 -7.30 -15.78 7.26
CA ASN A 127 -7.04 -15.58 5.84
C ASN A 127 -6.91 -16.90 5.08
N LEU A 128 -6.23 -17.88 5.66
CA LEU A 128 -6.11 -19.22 5.07
C LEU A 128 -7.48 -19.91 4.93
N HIS A 129 -8.36 -19.77 5.90
CA HIS A 129 -9.73 -20.26 5.82
C HIS A 129 -10.53 -19.53 4.73
N LYS A 130 -10.42 -18.20 4.66
CA LYS A 130 -11.02 -17.39 3.59
C LYS A 130 -10.53 -17.81 2.19
N TRP A 131 -9.29 -18.28 2.08
CA TRP A 131 -8.71 -18.78 0.82
C TRP A 131 -8.98 -20.26 0.57
N GLY A 132 -9.74 -20.93 1.44
CA GLY A 132 -10.06 -22.36 1.32
C GLY A 132 -8.89 -23.31 1.61
N LEU A 133 -7.84 -22.83 2.26
CA LEU A 133 -6.62 -23.59 2.55
C LEU A 133 -6.63 -24.28 3.91
N THR A 134 -7.56 -23.94 4.80
CA THR A 134 -7.74 -24.56 6.12
C THR A 134 -9.22 -24.72 6.43
N GLN A 135 -9.55 -25.74 7.26
CA GLN A 135 -10.92 -25.99 7.69
C GLN A 135 -11.35 -25.10 8.86
N SER A 136 -10.40 -24.56 9.65
CA SER A 136 -10.69 -23.74 10.81
C SER A 136 -10.00 -22.38 10.72
N HIS A 137 -10.71 -21.34 11.15
CA HIS A 137 -10.21 -19.97 11.27
C HIS A 137 -9.71 -19.66 12.68
N SER A 138 -9.83 -20.60 13.64
CA SER A 138 -9.55 -20.37 15.06
C SER A 138 -8.12 -20.74 15.44
N CYS A 139 -7.55 -20.02 16.40
CA CYS A 139 -6.31 -20.39 17.05
C CYS A 139 -6.55 -21.56 18.04
N ASP A 140 -5.48 -22.08 18.63
CA ASP A 140 -5.54 -23.21 19.57
C ASP A 140 -6.34 -22.87 20.86
N TYR A 141 -6.59 -21.59 21.14
CA TYR A 141 -7.44 -21.10 22.21
C TYR A 141 -8.90 -20.81 21.79
N GLY A 142 -9.32 -21.24 20.60
CA GLY A 142 -10.69 -21.09 20.11
C GLY A 142 -11.05 -19.70 19.57
N GLN A 143 -10.14 -18.73 19.62
CA GLN A 143 -10.40 -17.39 19.10
C GLN A 143 -10.05 -17.30 17.61
N GLN A 144 -10.73 -16.42 16.89
CA GLN A 144 -10.44 -16.20 15.47
C GLN A 144 -9.02 -15.65 15.29
N GLN A 145 -8.16 -16.39 14.61
CA GLN A 145 -6.76 -16.02 14.39
C GLN A 145 -6.64 -15.05 13.21
N THR A 146 -6.92 -13.78 13.46
CA THR A 146 -6.64 -12.66 12.56
C THR A 146 -5.20 -12.18 12.72
N MET A 147 -4.72 -11.28 11.86
CA MET A 147 -3.40 -10.69 12.02
C MET A 147 -3.26 -9.90 13.31
N ASN A 148 -4.26 -9.08 13.66
CA ASN A 148 -4.26 -8.34 14.92
C ASN A 148 -4.26 -9.31 16.13
N HIS A 149 -4.98 -10.43 16.05
CA HIS A 149 -4.93 -11.44 17.10
C HIS A 149 -3.52 -12.01 17.27
N ILE A 150 -2.82 -12.32 16.16
CA ILE A 150 -1.44 -12.84 16.19
C ILE A 150 -0.47 -11.84 16.82
N VAL A 151 -0.62 -10.56 16.50
CA VAL A 151 0.32 -9.50 16.89
C VAL A 151 0.06 -9.02 18.32
N ASP A 152 -1.21 -8.81 18.67
CA ASP A 152 -1.56 -8.08 19.91
C ASP A 152 -2.17 -8.97 20.99
N MET A 153 -2.86 -10.05 20.64
CA MET A 153 -3.73 -10.77 21.56
C MET A 153 -3.32 -12.22 21.85
N CYS A 154 -2.73 -12.92 20.88
CA CYS A 154 -2.45 -14.34 21.03
C CYS A 154 -1.32 -14.59 22.03
N GLN A 155 -1.59 -15.33 23.09
CA GLN A 155 -0.60 -15.63 24.14
C GLN A 155 0.64 -16.37 23.61
N LEU A 156 0.54 -17.08 22.47
CA LEU A 156 1.64 -17.82 21.87
C LEU A 156 2.48 -16.97 20.88
N THR A 157 1.89 -15.93 20.30
CA THR A 157 2.50 -15.24 19.16
C THR A 157 2.54 -13.72 19.30
N LYS A 158 1.89 -13.15 20.34
CA LYS A 158 1.85 -11.71 20.53
C LYS A 158 3.24 -11.10 20.62
N PHE A 159 3.41 -9.96 19.99
CA PHE A 159 4.58 -9.12 20.19
C PHE A 159 4.44 -8.34 21.49
N GLU A 160 5.48 -8.28 22.33
CA GLU A 160 5.48 -7.56 23.59
C GLU A 160 5.11 -6.07 23.47
N SER A 161 5.18 -5.50 22.28
CA SER A 161 4.95 -4.09 22.01
C SER A 161 4.09 -3.81 20.78
N GLY A 162 3.38 -4.82 20.28
CA GLY A 162 2.46 -4.68 19.15
C GLY A 162 3.12 -4.27 17.83
N LEU A 163 2.28 -3.96 16.83
CA LEU A 163 2.69 -3.62 15.47
C LEU A 163 3.55 -2.33 15.41
N ASN A 164 3.37 -1.41 16.36
CA ASN A 164 4.07 -0.14 16.40
C ASN A 164 5.58 -0.28 16.60
N LEU A 165 6.05 -1.36 17.22
CA LEU A 165 7.48 -1.60 17.40
C LEU A 165 8.14 -2.13 16.12
N LEU A 166 7.45 -2.88 15.31
CA LEU A 166 7.94 -3.24 13.97
C LEU A 166 8.22 -2.01 13.11
N HIS A 167 7.59 -0.89 13.43
CA HIS A 167 7.77 0.40 12.75
C HIS A 167 8.97 1.21 13.28
N LYS A 168 9.48 0.89 14.48
CA LYS A 168 10.50 1.70 15.18
C LYS A 168 11.84 1.00 15.39
N VAL A 169 11.94 -0.29 15.16
CA VAL A 169 13.12 -1.11 15.52
C VAL A 169 14.07 -1.28 14.32
N ASP A 170 15.37 -1.46 14.61
CA ASP A 170 16.42 -1.78 13.65
C ASP A 170 16.04 -2.96 12.74
N ASP A 171 16.44 -2.87 11.48
CA ASP A 171 16.10 -3.80 10.42
C ASP A 171 16.38 -5.29 10.79
N ASP A 172 17.46 -5.58 11.50
CA ASP A 172 17.82 -6.96 11.89
C ASP A 172 16.87 -7.57 12.93
N ALA A 173 16.42 -6.79 13.91
CA ALA A 173 15.48 -7.25 14.92
C ALA A 173 14.07 -7.47 14.33
N VAL A 174 13.69 -6.68 13.32
CA VAL A 174 12.44 -6.86 12.56
C VAL A 174 12.48 -8.18 11.79
N VAL A 175 13.59 -8.51 11.14
CA VAL A 175 13.77 -9.77 10.40
C VAL A 175 13.56 -10.97 11.30
N ILE A 176 14.28 -11.03 12.43
CA ILE A 176 14.21 -12.16 13.36
C ILE A 176 12.80 -12.35 13.92
N ARG A 177 12.10 -11.26 14.25
CA ARG A 177 10.73 -11.32 14.79
C ARG A 177 9.70 -11.70 13.74
N LEU A 178 9.80 -11.17 12.51
CA LEU A 178 8.91 -11.54 11.42
C LEU A 178 9.07 -13.00 11.02
N GLU A 179 10.30 -13.50 10.95
CA GLU A 179 10.57 -14.90 10.64
C GLU A 179 10.07 -15.83 11.74
N SER A 180 10.32 -15.51 13.00
CA SER A 180 9.84 -16.33 14.11
C SER A 180 8.32 -16.40 14.18
N THR A 181 7.61 -15.30 13.92
CA THR A 181 6.15 -15.24 13.96
C THR A 181 5.51 -15.84 12.72
N ALA A 182 6.05 -15.56 11.54
CA ALA A 182 5.64 -16.22 10.30
C ALA A 182 5.89 -17.71 10.37
N THR A 183 7.06 -18.14 10.87
CA THR A 183 7.42 -19.54 11.05
C THR A 183 6.53 -20.21 12.11
N ALA A 184 6.24 -19.58 13.23
CA ALA A 184 5.33 -20.14 14.23
C ALA A 184 3.89 -20.29 13.70
N ALA A 185 3.44 -19.38 12.84
CA ALA A 185 2.15 -19.51 12.15
C ALA A 185 2.15 -20.59 11.05
N PHE A 186 3.31 -20.88 10.45
CA PHE A 186 3.47 -21.85 9.35
C PHE A 186 3.89 -23.25 9.82
N VAL A 187 4.81 -23.37 10.79
CA VAL A 187 5.44 -24.66 11.18
C VAL A 187 4.45 -25.64 11.80
N LYS A 188 3.43 -25.19 12.50
CA LYS A 188 2.37 -26.09 12.98
C LYS A 188 1.51 -26.69 11.86
N LYS A 189 1.76 -26.38 10.59
CA LYS A 189 0.99 -26.88 9.44
C LYS A 189 1.69 -28.01 8.69
N ILE A 190 2.98 -28.26 8.94
CA ILE A 190 3.80 -29.23 8.17
C ILE A 190 4.07 -30.54 8.92
N VAL A 191 3.74 -30.62 10.20
CA VAL A 191 3.85 -31.89 10.94
C VAL A 191 2.43 -32.47 11.10
N PRO A 192 2.02 -33.45 10.26
CA PRO A 192 0.89 -34.29 10.58
C PRO A 192 1.28 -35.17 11.78
N ALA A 193 0.38 -35.22 12.76
CA ALA A 193 0.49 -36.18 13.88
C ALA A 193 0.39 -37.60 13.37
#